data_9c3f2bb5159598e01b8c84e8b7f3c3e1
#
_entry.id   9c3f2bb5159598e01b8c84e8b7f3c3e1
#
_cell.length_a   1.000
_cell.length_b   1.000
_cell.length_c   1.000
_cell.angle_alpha   90.00
_cell.angle_beta   90.00
_cell.angle_gamma   90.00
#
_symmetry.space_group_name_H-M   'P 1'
#
loop_
_entity.id
_entity.type
_entity.pdbx_description
1 polymer ?
#
loop_
_entity_poly.entity_id
_entity_poly.type
_entity_poly.pdbx_seq_one_letter_code
_entity_poly.pdbx_strand_id
1 'polypeptide(L)'
;ELVENPFVIAAAGLMYLIEFCADKIPGVDTGWDALHTFIRLPAGALLASGIVGDQGPVMEAIAGLAGGGLAASTHAAKAGGRALINTSPEPFSNWAASITEDLGVFGGVWLMLNHPWVFIGCLVIFVLLLIWLLPKLWRAIKYIFKKIGAVFGGAKPAPLRAETPGGQTVAITEPN
;
A
#
# COMPACT_ATOMS: atom_id res chain seq x y z
N GLU A 1 21.32 17.31 10.79
CA GLU A 1 21.18 18.68 10.21
C GLU A 1 19.91 18.85 9.37
N LEU A 2 19.60 17.95 8.39
CA LEU A 2 18.38 18.08 7.56
C LEU A 2 17.11 17.90 8.39
N VAL A 3 17.06 16.91 9.28
CA VAL A 3 15.91 16.59 10.14
C VAL A 3 15.70 17.60 11.26
N GLU A 4 16.72 18.40 11.58
CA GLU A 4 16.68 19.44 12.62
C GLU A 4 16.30 20.81 12.05
N ASN A 5 16.22 20.92 10.73
CA ASN A 5 15.87 22.18 10.06
C ASN A 5 14.41 22.54 10.35
N PRO A 6 14.12 23.75 10.91
CA PRO A 6 12.77 24.18 11.29
C PRO A 6 11.77 24.17 10.12
N PHE A 7 12.24 24.48 8.91
CA PHE A 7 11.38 24.44 7.71
C PHE A 7 11.01 23.01 7.31
N VAL A 8 11.95 22.07 7.46
CA VAL A 8 11.69 20.64 7.20
C VAL A 8 10.72 20.08 8.22
N ILE A 9 10.90 20.43 9.51
CA ILE A 9 9.99 20.02 10.58
C ILE A 9 8.59 20.61 10.36
N ALA A 10 8.49 21.90 10.00
CA ALA A 10 7.21 22.54 9.71
C ALA A 10 6.51 21.92 8.49
N ALA A 11 7.25 21.65 7.42
CA ALA A 11 6.73 21.00 6.24
C ALA A 11 6.24 19.58 6.54
N ALA A 12 7.03 18.79 7.29
CA ALA A 12 6.64 17.45 7.72
C ALA A 12 5.38 17.48 8.61
N GLY A 13 5.29 18.42 9.55
CA GLY A 13 4.12 18.61 10.38
C GLY A 13 2.87 18.98 9.59
N LEU A 14 3.00 19.88 8.61
CA LEU A 14 1.91 20.24 7.72
C LEU A 14 1.45 19.04 6.88
N MET A 15 2.39 18.29 6.30
CA MET A 15 2.10 17.08 5.53
C MET A 15 1.39 16.02 6.39
N TYR A 16 1.84 15.84 7.64
CA TYR A 16 1.18 14.95 8.58
C TYR A 16 -0.28 15.38 8.86
N LEU A 17 -0.52 16.68 9.11
CA LEU A 17 -1.89 17.18 9.35
C LEU A 17 -2.80 16.96 8.14
N ILE A 18 -2.29 17.19 6.93
CA ILE A 18 -3.05 16.96 5.70
C ILE A 18 -3.36 15.46 5.55
N GLU A 19 -2.38 14.59 5.77
CA GLU A 19 -2.56 13.13 5.72
C GLU A 19 -3.58 12.67 6.78
N PHE A 20 -3.45 13.14 8.01
CA PHE A 20 -4.39 12.84 9.09
C PHE A 20 -5.84 13.19 8.74
N CYS A 21 -6.06 14.30 8.05
CA CYS A 21 -7.40 14.68 7.57
C CYS A 21 -7.84 13.84 6.36
N ALA A 22 -6.96 13.63 5.39
CA ALA A 22 -7.24 12.89 4.17
C ALA A 22 -7.60 11.43 4.46
N ASP A 23 -6.91 10.79 5.37
CA ASP A 23 -7.11 9.39 5.78
C ASP A 23 -8.51 9.11 6.37
N LYS A 24 -9.22 10.14 6.80
CA LYS A 24 -10.57 10.00 7.37
C LYS A 24 -11.69 10.10 6.34
N ILE A 25 -11.36 10.45 5.10
CA ILE A 25 -12.34 10.63 4.02
C ILE A 25 -12.15 9.51 3.00
N PRO A 26 -13.08 8.53 2.91
CA PRO A 26 -12.99 7.44 1.95
C PRO A 26 -12.84 7.95 0.51
N GLY A 27 -11.87 7.42 -0.22
CA GLY A 27 -11.53 7.83 -1.58
C GLY A 27 -10.49 8.94 -1.67
N VAL A 28 -10.52 9.94 -0.77
CA VAL A 28 -9.46 10.96 -0.65
C VAL A 28 -8.18 10.31 -0.13
N ASP A 29 -8.29 9.40 0.85
CA ASP A 29 -7.20 8.58 1.36
C ASP A 29 -6.45 7.83 0.25
N THR A 30 -7.19 7.16 -0.62
CA THR A 30 -6.61 6.39 -1.74
C THR A 30 -5.88 7.30 -2.74
N GLY A 31 -6.45 8.47 -3.06
CA GLY A 31 -5.82 9.46 -3.95
C GLY A 31 -4.56 10.06 -3.31
N TRP A 32 -4.62 10.37 -2.03
CA TRP A 32 -3.50 10.89 -1.24
C TRP A 32 -2.36 9.89 -1.13
N ASP A 33 -2.66 8.62 -0.85
CA ASP A 33 -1.69 7.54 -0.83
C ASP A 33 -1.00 7.34 -2.18
N ALA A 34 -1.74 7.42 -3.28
CA ALA A 34 -1.16 7.32 -4.62
C ALA A 34 -0.15 8.45 -4.89
N LEU A 35 -0.47 9.68 -4.50
CA LEU A 35 0.44 10.83 -4.62
C LEU A 35 1.68 10.64 -3.74
N HIS A 36 1.51 10.19 -2.52
CA HIS A 36 2.59 9.99 -1.56
C HIS A 36 3.54 8.84 -1.91
N THR A 37 3.15 7.92 -2.79
CA THR A 37 4.03 6.85 -3.29
C THR A 37 5.34 7.43 -3.83
N PHE A 38 5.26 8.52 -4.60
CA PHE A 38 6.42 9.16 -5.22
C PHE A 38 7.33 9.89 -4.22
N ILE A 39 6.82 10.20 -3.04
CA ILE A 39 7.57 10.90 -1.98
C ILE A 39 8.15 9.90 -0.99
N ARG A 40 7.37 8.95 -0.51
CA ARG A 40 7.74 8.03 0.57
C ARG A 40 8.87 7.08 0.20
N LEU A 41 8.86 6.55 -1.03
CA LEU A 41 9.88 5.60 -1.46
C LEU A 41 11.28 6.25 -1.53
N PRO A 42 11.47 7.38 -2.24
CA PRO A 42 12.76 8.07 -2.26
C PRO A 42 13.16 8.59 -0.87
N ALA A 43 12.22 9.12 -0.08
CA ALA A 43 12.51 9.61 1.25
C ALA A 43 13.02 8.50 2.18
N GLY A 44 12.39 7.33 2.17
CA GLY A 44 12.84 6.18 2.95
C GLY A 44 14.25 5.70 2.54
N ALA A 45 14.54 5.70 1.25
CA ALA A 45 15.87 5.35 0.75
C ALA A 45 16.92 6.39 1.17
N LEU A 46 16.65 7.68 0.97
CA LEU A 46 17.56 8.77 1.31
C LEU A 46 17.83 8.87 2.82
N LEU A 47 16.81 8.70 3.65
CA LEU A 47 16.97 8.72 5.10
C LEU A 47 17.85 7.55 5.57
N ALA A 48 17.61 6.36 5.07
CA ALA A 48 18.38 5.19 5.46
C ALA A 48 19.84 5.26 4.97
N SER A 49 20.08 5.69 3.72
CA SER A 49 21.43 5.88 3.20
C SER A 49 22.18 6.99 3.95
N GLY A 50 21.50 8.09 4.28
CA GLY A 50 22.09 9.21 5.02
C GLY A 50 22.55 8.87 6.43
N ILE A 51 21.92 7.89 7.10
CA ILE A 51 22.34 7.42 8.43
C ILE A 51 23.71 6.71 8.38
N VAL A 52 24.02 6.04 7.28
CA VAL A 52 25.24 5.21 7.15
C VAL A 52 26.25 5.80 6.17
N GLY A 53 26.06 7.06 5.72
CA GLY A 53 26.88 7.70 4.69
C GLY A 53 28.38 7.69 4.99
N ASP A 54 28.78 7.78 6.25
CA ASP A 54 30.19 7.73 6.68
C ASP A 54 30.83 6.32 6.55
N GLN A 55 30.04 5.28 6.29
CA GLN A 55 30.52 3.89 6.19
C GLN A 55 30.87 3.46 4.75
N GLY A 56 30.73 4.37 3.80
CA GLY A 56 31.10 4.19 2.41
C GLY A 56 29.94 3.80 1.47
N PRO A 57 30.17 3.91 0.16
CA PRO A 57 29.11 3.86 -0.85
C PRO A 57 28.36 2.53 -0.93
N VAL A 58 29.00 1.43 -0.58
CA VAL A 58 28.34 0.09 -0.57
C VAL A 58 27.30 0.02 0.55
N MET A 59 27.66 0.53 1.74
CA MET A 59 26.74 0.54 2.89
C MET A 59 25.59 1.51 2.69
N GLU A 60 25.87 2.66 2.11
CA GLU A 60 24.87 3.64 1.66
C GLU A 60 23.83 3.01 0.70
N ALA A 61 24.32 2.28 -0.32
CA ALA A 61 23.45 1.62 -1.29
C ALA A 61 22.58 0.52 -0.62
N ILE A 62 23.17 -0.31 0.25
CA ILE A 62 22.44 -1.36 0.98
C ILE A 62 21.37 -0.75 1.87
N ALA A 63 21.72 0.28 2.63
CA ALA A 63 20.78 0.97 3.52
C ALA A 63 19.66 1.67 2.74
N GLY A 64 20.01 2.32 1.62
CA GLY A 64 19.03 2.94 0.72
C GLY A 64 18.04 1.94 0.14
N LEU A 65 18.52 0.78 -0.32
CA LEU A 65 17.65 -0.31 -0.79
C LEU A 65 16.77 -0.87 0.32
N ALA A 66 17.31 -1.06 1.52
CA ALA A 66 16.55 -1.54 2.66
C ALA A 66 15.48 -0.54 3.11
N GLY A 67 15.83 0.74 3.24
CA GLY A 67 14.91 1.81 3.63
C GLY A 67 13.82 2.07 2.60
N GLY A 68 14.19 2.16 1.32
CA GLY A 68 13.25 2.30 0.22
C GLY A 68 12.34 1.07 0.09
N GLY A 69 12.88 -0.14 0.23
CA GLY A 69 12.12 -1.39 0.22
C GLY A 69 11.14 -1.49 1.37
N LEU A 70 11.53 -1.08 2.58
CA LEU A 70 10.64 -1.04 3.74
C LEU A 70 9.53 0.00 3.53
N ALA A 71 9.87 1.22 3.07
CA ALA A 71 8.91 2.26 2.76
C ALA A 71 7.91 1.82 1.67
N ALA A 72 8.38 1.15 0.62
CA ALA A 72 7.52 0.58 -0.43
C ALA A 72 6.57 -0.48 0.13
N SER A 73 7.08 -1.37 0.98
CA SER A 73 6.31 -2.47 1.56
C SER A 73 5.21 -1.98 2.50
N THR A 74 5.54 -1.04 3.39
CA THR A 74 4.57 -0.42 4.32
C THR A 74 3.52 0.39 3.58
N HIS A 75 3.94 1.16 2.56
CA HIS A 75 3.03 1.92 1.72
C HIS A 75 2.07 0.99 0.95
N ALA A 76 2.59 -0.09 0.33
CA ALA A 76 1.75 -1.07 -0.36
C ALA A 76 0.75 -1.76 0.58
N ALA A 77 1.15 -2.04 1.83
CA ALA A 77 0.25 -2.60 2.84
C ALA A 77 -0.85 -1.60 3.24
N LYS A 78 -0.49 -0.32 3.46
CA LYS A 78 -1.45 0.76 3.75
C LYS A 78 -2.43 0.93 2.59
N ALA A 79 -1.94 1.25 1.40
CA ALA A 79 -2.77 1.52 0.22
C ALA A 79 -3.66 0.31 -0.16
N GLY A 80 -3.10 -0.90 -0.11
CA GLY A 80 -3.86 -2.11 -0.37
C GLY A 80 -4.91 -2.41 0.70
N GLY A 81 -4.60 -2.17 1.98
CA GLY A 81 -5.55 -2.26 3.08
C GLY A 81 -6.70 -1.28 2.92
N ARG A 82 -6.40 -0.02 2.60
CA ARG A 82 -7.40 1.03 2.32
C ARG A 82 -8.27 0.67 1.13
N ALA A 83 -7.68 0.18 0.04
CA ALA A 83 -8.45 -0.27 -1.12
C ALA A 83 -9.45 -1.37 -0.78
N LEU A 84 -9.10 -2.29 0.13
CA LEU A 84 -10.03 -3.33 0.62
C LEU A 84 -11.10 -2.75 1.55
N ILE A 85 -10.73 -1.89 2.48
CA ILE A 85 -11.66 -1.23 3.42
C ILE A 85 -12.68 -0.38 2.63
N ASN A 86 -12.23 0.37 1.62
CA ASN A 86 -13.09 1.23 0.81
C ASN A 86 -14.04 0.45 -0.13
N THR A 87 -13.92 -0.89 -0.23
CA THR A 87 -14.96 -1.71 -0.88
C THR A 87 -16.22 -1.85 -0.03
N SER A 88 -16.14 -1.54 1.26
CA SER A 88 -17.29 -1.47 2.17
C SER A 88 -17.73 -0.01 2.34
N PRO A 89 -19.02 0.31 2.26
CA PRO A 89 -19.51 1.68 2.38
C PRO A 89 -19.48 2.21 3.84
N GLU A 90 -18.79 1.53 4.74
CA GLU A 90 -18.77 1.85 6.16
C GLU A 90 -17.62 2.81 6.52
N PRO A 91 -17.87 4.03 7.03
CA PRO A 91 -16.82 4.97 7.42
C PRO A 91 -16.03 4.51 8.66
N PHE A 92 -16.62 3.67 9.50
CA PHE A 92 -16.03 3.25 10.79
C PHE A 92 -14.73 2.43 10.62
N SER A 93 -14.69 1.53 9.64
CA SER A 93 -13.50 0.71 9.37
C SER A 93 -12.32 1.57 8.90
N ASN A 94 -12.58 2.60 8.12
CA ASN A 94 -11.57 3.55 7.65
C ASN A 94 -11.02 4.40 8.82
N TRP A 95 -11.88 4.88 9.70
CA TRP A 95 -11.47 5.61 10.90
C TRP A 95 -10.66 4.74 11.87
N ALA A 96 -11.10 3.50 12.09
CA ALA A 96 -10.38 2.56 12.95
C ALA A 96 -8.98 2.26 12.40
N ALA A 97 -8.84 2.08 11.09
CA ALA A 97 -7.55 1.88 10.44
C ALA A 97 -6.65 3.12 10.62
N SER A 98 -7.16 4.33 10.34
CA SER A 98 -6.42 5.58 10.51
C SER A 98 -5.92 5.76 11.95
N ILE A 99 -6.80 5.62 12.94
CA ILE A 99 -6.41 5.76 14.35
C ILE A 99 -5.37 4.71 14.75
N THR A 100 -5.50 3.47 14.24
CA THR A 100 -4.53 2.40 14.53
C THR A 100 -3.17 2.70 13.93
N GLU A 101 -3.12 3.25 12.72
CA GLU A 101 -1.90 3.70 12.06
C GLU A 101 -1.23 4.82 12.87
N ASP A 102 -1.97 5.85 13.27
CA ASP A 102 -1.47 6.97 14.08
C ASP A 102 -0.91 6.49 15.42
N LEU A 103 -1.65 5.63 16.14
CA LEU A 103 -1.19 5.03 17.39
C LEU A 103 0.07 4.18 17.19
N GLY A 104 0.16 3.46 16.06
CA GLY A 104 1.34 2.69 15.69
C GLY A 104 2.57 3.58 15.48
N VAL A 105 2.42 4.72 14.81
CA VAL A 105 3.50 5.69 14.59
C VAL A 105 3.95 6.32 15.90
N PHE A 106 3.04 6.89 16.68
CA PHE A 106 3.40 7.52 17.97
C PHE A 106 3.96 6.51 18.97
N GLY A 107 3.33 5.35 19.09
CA GLY A 107 3.81 4.26 19.94
C GLY A 107 5.17 3.74 19.50
N GLY A 108 5.38 3.60 18.19
CA GLY A 108 6.67 3.19 17.62
C GLY A 108 7.78 4.20 17.92
N VAL A 109 7.53 5.49 17.71
CA VAL A 109 8.51 6.57 18.04
C VAL A 109 8.81 6.57 19.53
N TRP A 110 7.79 6.50 20.39
CA TRP A 110 7.99 6.44 21.82
C TRP A 110 8.81 5.21 22.23
N LEU A 111 8.52 4.06 21.68
CA LEU A 111 9.23 2.81 21.95
C LEU A 111 10.68 2.88 21.47
N MET A 112 10.94 3.45 20.31
CA MET A 112 12.28 3.67 19.76
C MET A 112 13.14 4.54 20.70
N LEU A 113 12.56 5.60 21.25
CA LEU A 113 13.28 6.54 22.12
C LEU A 113 13.51 6.02 23.53
N ASN A 114 12.56 5.25 24.09
CA ASN A 114 12.63 4.80 25.47
C ASN A 114 13.11 3.34 25.62
N HIS A 115 12.80 2.47 24.65
CA HIS A 115 13.09 1.05 24.69
C HIS A 115 13.59 0.53 23.34
N PRO A 116 14.79 0.94 22.85
CA PRO A 116 15.26 0.65 21.51
C PRO A 116 15.34 -0.85 21.18
N TRP A 117 15.70 -1.70 22.13
CA TRP A 117 15.76 -3.13 21.93
C TRP A 117 14.38 -3.77 21.74
N VAL A 118 13.37 -3.28 22.45
CA VAL A 118 11.97 -3.72 22.27
C VAL A 118 11.45 -3.24 20.92
N PHE A 119 11.78 -2.01 20.53
CA PHE A 119 11.44 -1.46 19.21
C PHE A 119 12.01 -2.34 18.08
N ILE A 120 13.29 -2.74 18.18
CA ILE A 120 13.91 -3.63 17.17
C ILE A 120 13.16 -4.97 17.09
N GLY A 121 12.81 -5.56 18.24
CA GLY A 121 12.00 -6.79 18.26
C GLY A 121 10.65 -6.61 17.60
N CYS A 122 9.94 -5.53 17.91
CA CYS A 122 8.66 -5.18 17.27
C CYS A 122 8.82 -4.93 15.78
N LEU A 123 9.89 -4.26 15.35
CA LEU A 123 10.19 -3.99 13.95
C LEU A 123 10.42 -5.29 13.16
N VAL A 124 11.17 -6.23 13.72
CA VAL A 124 11.37 -7.55 13.09
C VAL A 124 10.03 -8.29 12.92
N ILE A 125 9.22 -8.33 13.97
CA ILE A 125 7.88 -8.94 13.90
C ILE A 125 7.03 -8.24 12.85
N PHE A 126 7.06 -6.91 12.80
CA PHE A 126 6.33 -6.12 11.82
C PHE A 126 6.76 -6.43 10.38
N VAL A 127 8.07 -6.53 10.12
CA VAL A 127 8.59 -6.90 8.79
C VAL A 127 8.14 -8.31 8.39
N LEU A 128 8.19 -9.26 9.31
CA LEU A 128 7.69 -10.63 9.05
C LEU A 128 6.18 -10.64 8.74
N LEU A 129 5.41 -9.83 9.47
CA LEU A 129 3.98 -9.65 9.19
C LEU A 129 3.75 -9.03 7.82
N LEU A 130 4.55 -8.04 7.40
CA LEU A 130 4.46 -7.46 6.05
C LEU A 130 4.73 -8.51 4.97
N ILE A 131 5.79 -9.29 5.11
CA ILE A 131 6.14 -10.35 4.16
C ILE A 131 5.01 -11.38 4.04
N TRP A 132 4.33 -11.69 5.15
CA TRP A 132 3.20 -12.60 5.15
C TRP A 132 1.91 -11.97 4.60
N LEU A 133 1.66 -10.69 4.88
CA LEU A 133 0.43 -9.98 4.54
C LEU A 133 0.38 -9.55 3.07
N LEU A 134 1.49 -9.01 2.52
CA LEU A 134 1.54 -8.46 1.16
C LEU A 134 1.04 -9.43 0.07
N PRO A 135 1.45 -10.71 0.04
CA PRO A 135 0.94 -11.66 -0.95
C PRO A 135 -0.55 -11.95 -0.81
N LYS A 136 -1.08 -11.91 0.43
CA LYS A 136 -2.51 -12.11 0.69
C LYS A 136 -3.32 -10.92 0.21
N LEU A 137 -2.85 -9.71 0.50
CA LEU A 137 -3.44 -8.46 0.07
C LEU A 137 -3.51 -8.38 -1.46
N TRP A 138 -2.39 -8.71 -2.12
CA TRP A 138 -2.31 -8.74 -3.58
C TRP A 138 -3.30 -9.74 -4.22
N ARG A 139 -3.47 -10.91 -3.60
CA ARG A 139 -4.46 -11.91 -4.05
C ARG A 139 -5.89 -11.40 -3.86
N ALA A 140 -6.19 -10.78 -2.73
CA ALA A 140 -7.51 -10.21 -2.45
C ALA A 140 -7.87 -9.09 -3.44
N ILE A 141 -6.95 -8.18 -3.70
CA ILE A 141 -7.12 -7.10 -4.68
C ILE A 141 -7.37 -7.67 -6.09
N LYS A 142 -6.55 -8.62 -6.54
CA LYS A 142 -6.76 -9.29 -7.84
C LYS A 142 -8.12 -9.98 -7.93
N TYR A 143 -8.58 -10.63 -6.86
CA TYR A 143 -9.88 -11.27 -6.81
C TYR A 143 -11.02 -10.27 -6.98
N ILE A 144 -10.94 -9.12 -6.29
CA ILE A 144 -11.93 -8.05 -6.39
C ILE A 144 -11.98 -7.48 -7.80
N PHE A 145 -10.82 -7.14 -8.40
CA PHE A 145 -10.76 -6.63 -9.76
C PHE A 145 -11.29 -7.64 -10.78
N LYS A 146 -11.00 -8.94 -10.62
CA LYS A 146 -11.55 -9.99 -11.47
C LYS A 146 -13.08 -10.07 -11.35
N LYS A 147 -13.62 -9.94 -10.14
CA LYS A 147 -15.06 -9.97 -9.87
C LYS A 147 -15.76 -8.75 -10.48
N ILE A 148 -15.18 -7.56 -10.32
CA ILE A 148 -15.68 -6.33 -10.92
C ILE A 148 -15.61 -6.41 -12.44
N GLY A 149 -14.50 -6.85 -13.02
CA GLY A 149 -14.35 -7.04 -14.45
C GLY A 149 -15.34 -8.06 -15.04
N ALA A 150 -15.71 -9.09 -14.28
CA ALA A 150 -16.73 -10.05 -14.70
C ALA A 150 -18.16 -9.46 -14.70
N VAL A 151 -18.40 -8.48 -13.82
CA VAL A 151 -19.71 -7.77 -13.74
C VAL A 151 -19.83 -6.72 -14.84
N PHE A 152 -18.74 -6.00 -15.16
CA PHE A 152 -18.73 -4.96 -16.19
C PHE A 152 -18.32 -5.46 -17.58
N GLY A 153 -17.54 -6.54 -17.67
CA GLY A 153 -17.26 -7.26 -18.91
C GLY A 153 -18.42 -8.21 -19.18
N GLY A 154 -19.45 -7.71 -19.88
CA GLY A 154 -20.63 -8.49 -20.23
C GLY A 154 -20.23 -9.89 -20.72
N ALA A 155 -20.96 -10.91 -20.26
CA ALA A 155 -20.80 -12.27 -20.71
C ALA A 155 -20.60 -12.28 -22.24
N LYS A 156 -19.49 -12.84 -22.72
CA LYS A 156 -19.36 -13.13 -24.15
C LYS A 156 -20.68 -13.81 -24.59
N PRO A 157 -21.37 -13.27 -25.58
CA PRO A 157 -22.59 -13.95 -26.07
C PRO A 157 -22.23 -15.40 -26.37
N ALA A 158 -23.02 -16.31 -25.83
CA ALA A 158 -22.85 -17.72 -26.12
C ALA A 158 -22.83 -17.89 -27.67
N PRO A 159 -21.90 -18.64 -28.24
CA PRO A 159 -21.85 -18.82 -29.67
C PRO A 159 -23.22 -19.32 -30.14
N LEU A 160 -23.77 -18.62 -31.12
CA LEU A 160 -25.07 -19.00 -31.73
C LEU A 160 -24.95 -20.46 -32.22
N ARG A 161 -25.70 -21.35 -31.58
CA ARG A 161 -25.82 -22.72 -32.01
C ARG A 161 -26.89 -22.76 -33.10
N ALA A 162 -26.48 -23.02 -34.33
CA ALA A 162 -27.42 -23.36 -35.39
C ALA A 162 -27.63 -24.88 -35.41
N GLU A 163 -28.89 -25.28 -35.32
CA GLU A 163 -29.26 -26.67 -35.57
C GLU A 163 -29.34 -26.91 -37.10
N THR A 164 -28.51 -27.81 -37.58
CA THR A 164 -28.62 -28.27 -38.95
C THR A 164 -29.81 -29.25 -39.10
N PRO A 165 -30.43 -29.37 -40.31
CA PRO A 165 -31.58 -30.24 -40.55
C PRO A 165 -31.34 -31.74 -40.30
N GLY A 166 -30.22 -32.12 -39.73
CA GLY A 166 -29.85 -33.49 -39.34
C GLY A 166 -29.59 -33.66 -37.85
N GLY A 167 -29.95 -32.68 -36.97
CA GLY A 167 -29.83 -32.78 -35.50
C GLY A 167 -28.42 -32.64 -34.95
N GLN A 168 -27.45 -32.19 -35.75
CA GLN A 168 -26.09 -31.88 -35.26
C GLN A 168 -25.95 -30.40 -34.95
N THR A 169 -25.50 -30.08 -33.75
CA THR A 169 -25.20 -28.71 -33.30
C THR A 169 -23.79 -28.31 -33.72
N VAL A 170 -23.66 -27.33 -34.61
CA VAL A 170 -22.36 -26.75 -35.01
C VAL A 170 -22.23 -25.36 -34.44
N ALA A 171 -21.08 -25.07 -33.81
CA ALA A 171 -20.74 -23.74 -33.36
C ALA A 171 -20.30 -22.86 -34.54
N ILE A 172 -20.99 -21.75 -34.76
CA ILE A 172 -20.61 -20.77 -35.77
C ILE A 172 -19.63 -19.82 -35.13
N THR A 173 -18.37 -19.86 -35.58
CA THR A 173 -17.37 -18.83 -35.28
C THR A 173 -17.47 -17.75 -36.35
N GLU A 174 -17.78 -16.51 -35.96
CA GLU A 174 -17.68 -15.38 -36.89
C GLU A 174 -16.21 -15.19 -37.33
N PRO A 175 -15.97 -14.90 -38.64
CA PRO A 175 -14.64 -14.54 -39.10
C PRO A 175 -14.26 -13.15 -38.59
N ASN A 176 -12.98 -13.00 -38.24
CA ASN A 176 -12.33 -11.74 -37.81
C ASN A 176 -12.58 -10.57 -38.74
#